data_166b0d5a90c5a8d2c7ad67fbda2b9e43
#
_entry.id   166b0d5a90c5a8d2c7ad67fbda2b9e43
#
_cell.length_a   1.000
_cell.length_b   1.000
_cell.length_c   1.000
_cell.angle_alpha   90.00
_cell.angle_beta   90.00
_cell.angle_gamma   90.00
#
_symmetry.space_group_name_H-M   'P 1'
#
loop_
_entity.id
_entity.type
_entity.pdbx_description
1 polymer ?
#
loop_
_entity_poly.entity_id
_entity_poly.type
_entity_poly.pdbx_seq_one_letter_code
_entity_poly.pdbx_strand_id
1 'polypeptide(L)'
;MKLLTNFQGGFAAIAAIFLVVTLAAFGGFMITLSNTQQLTSAQDLQGSRAYWAARGGLEWALAGVVATAPVAPATSPQVSCPVISPPTLLDDFVLVITCTAHTYSESGVTVNIFQLTSVASSNGKAVGSLGFIERSVSASIER
;
A
#
# COMPACT_ATOMS: atom_id res chain seq x y z
N MET A 1 18.61 38.33 66.30
CA MET A 1 18.28 36.95 65.89
C MET A 1 18.81 36.80 64.51
N LYS A 2 20.02 36.19 64.31
CA LYS A 2 20.62 35.95 62.97
C LYS A 2 20.17 34.60 62.49
N LEU A 3 19.33 34.58 61.47
CA LEU A 3 18.98 33.33 60.71
C LEU A 3 20.20 32.92 59.91
N LEU A 4 20.88 31.87 60.38
CA LEU A 4 21.91 31.17 59.61
C LEU A 4 21.23 30.37 58.59
N THR A 5 21.11 30.87 57.32
CA THR A 5 20.75 30.11 56.15
C THR A 5 21.94 29.22 55.81
N ASN A 6 21.89 27.94 56.24
CA ASN A 6 22.78 26.90 55.75
C ASN A 6 22.53 26.69 54.28
N PHE A 7 23.36 27.19 53.41
CA PHE A 7 23.38 26.92 52.00
C PHE A 7 23.87 25.46 51.80
N GLN A 8 22.94 24.51 51.65
CA GLN A 8 23.22 23.18 51.12
C GLN A 8 23.40 23.28 49.59
N GLY A 9 24.36 24.07 49.11
CA GLY A 9 24.53 24.36 47.68
C GLY A 9 25.04 23.17 46.85
N GLY A 10 25.68 22.18 47.46
CA GLY A 10 26.23 21.04 46.72
C GLY A 10 25.17 20.07 46.17
N PHE A 11 24.15 19.77 46.97
CA PHE A 11 23.08 18.84 46.54
C PHE A 11 22.18 19.45 45.46
N ALA A 12 21.89 20.73 45.56
CA ALA A 12 21.06 21.43 44.58
C ALA A 12 21.71 21.48 43.19
N ALA A 13 23.03 21.63 43.10
CA ALA A 13 23.75 21.62 41.83
C ALA A 13 23.69 20.24 41.15
N ILE A 14 23.88 19.16 41.90
CA ILE A 14 23.78 17.78 41.38
C ILE A 14 22.36 17.47 40.92
N ALA A 15 21.35 17.85 41.70
CA ALA A 15 19.95 17.67 41.35
C ALA A 15 19.56 18.46 40.08
N ALA A 16 20.07 19.69 39.95
CA ALA A 16 19.82 20.50 38.75
C ALA A 16 20.45 19.88 37.48
N ILE A 17 21.69 19.40 37.57
CA ILE A 17 22.36 18.71 36.45
C ILE A 17 21.60 17.43 36.07
N PHE A 18 21.20 16.64 37.05
CA PHE A 18 20.40 15.42 36.82
C PHE A 18 19.07 15.73 36.10
N LEU A 19 18.35 16.78 36.57
CA LEU A 19 17.10 17.22 35.93
C LEU A 19 17.32 17.68 34.49
N VAL A 20 18.35 18.44 34.20
CA VAL A 20 18.64 18.91 32.84
C VAL A 20 18.98 17.74 31.94
N VAL A 21 19.80 16.78 32.37
CA VAL A 21 20.18 15.60 31.59
C VAL A 21 18.97 14.70 31.31
N THR A 22 18.13 14.47 32.31
CA THR A 22 16.92 13.66 32.13
C THR A 22 15.94 14.34 31.20
N LEU A 23 15.70 15.65 31.33
CA LEU A 23 14.82 16.37 30.40
C LEU A 23 15.38 16.41 28.97
N ALA A 24 16.68 16.56 28.80
CA ALA A 24 17.34 16.49 27.48
C ALA A 24 17.19 15.11 26.86
N ALA A 25 17.34 14.04 27.63
CA ALA A 25 17.13 12.67 27.16
C ALA A 25 15.69 12.41 26.72
N PHE A 26 14.69 12.87 27.49
CA PHE A 26 13.28 12.77 27.11
C PHE A 26 12.98 13.59 25.86
N GLY A 27 13.52 14.79 25.73
CA GLY A 27 13.37 15.62 24.53
C GLY A 27 13.91 14.94 23.28
N GLY A 28 15.11 14.36 23.35
CA GLY A 28 15.70 13.57 22.26
C GLY A 28 14.86 12.36 21.87
N PHE A 29 14.31 11.64 22.85
CA PHE A 29 13.43 10.50 22.59
C PHE A 29 12.13 10.91 21.91
N MET A 30 11.50 12.01 22.28
CA MET A 30 10.28 12.51 21.64
C MET A 30 10.50 12.89 20.17
N ILE A 31 11.66 13.47 19.84
CA ILE A 31 11.97 13.82 18.45
C ILE A 31 12.08 12.56 17.58
N THR A 32 12.73 11.51 18.07
CA THR A 32 12.83 10.23 17.31
C THR A 32 11.48 9.58 17.09
N LEU A 33 10.60 9.58 18.10
CA LEU A 33 9.23 9.07 17.96
C LEU A 33 8.42 9.88 16.94
N SER A 34 8.52 11.19 16.96
CA SER A 34 7.81 12.06 16.02
C SER A 34 8.23 11.80 14.59
N ASN A 35 9.52 11.62 14.32
CA ASN A 35 10.04 11.33 13.00
C ASN A 35 9.55 9.98 12.48
N THR A 36 9.51 8.94 13.32
CA THR A 36 8.99 7.62 12.90
C THR A 36 7.49 7.66 12.61
N GLN A 37 6.71 8.41 13.37
CA GLN A 37 5.27 8.59 13.11
C GLN A 37 5.01 9.30 11.78
N GLN A 38 5.79 10.32 11.44
CA GLN A 38 5.64 11.02 10.15
C GLN A 38 5.97 10.11 8.97
N LEU A 39 7.02 9.29 9.08
CA LEU A 39 7.39 8.34 8.02
C LEU A 39 6.32 7.27 7.81
N THR A 40 5.79 6.69 8.86
CA THR A 40 4.72 5.69 8.76
C THR A 40 3.43 6.29 8.18
N SER A 41 3.05 7.49 8.60
CA SER A 41 1.88 8.18 8.04
C SER A 41 2.04 8.48 6.54
N ALA A 42 3.22 8.89 6.10
CA ALA A 42 3.50 9.10 4.68
C ALA A 42 3.44 7.80 3.87
N GLN A 43 3.93 6.68 4.42
CA GLN A 43 3.85 5.37 3.79
C GLN A 43 2.40 4.86 3.69
N ASP A 44 1.58 5.08 4.71
CA ASP A 44 0.17 4.70 4.70
C ASP A 44 -0.62 5.46 3.63
N LEU A 45 -0.35 6.76 3.49
CA LEU A 45 -0.96 7.56 2.43
C LEU A 45 -0.58 7.05 1.03
N GLN A 46 0.70 6.77 0.80
CA GLN A 46 1.16 6.21 -0.46
C GLN A 46 0.62 4.80 -0.70
N GLY A 47 0.51 3.97 0.35
CA GLY A 47 -0.13 2.66 0.29
C GLY A 47 -1.60 2.72 -0.13
N SER A 48 -2.33 3.71 0.37
CA SER A 48 -3.72 3.98 -0.02
C SER A 48 -3.81 4.41 -1.50
N ARG A 49 -2.93 5.30 -1.97
CA ARG A 49 -2.88 5.71 -3.38
C ARG A 49 -2.56 4.53 -4.30
N ALA A 50 -1.58 3.69 -3.93
CA ALA A 50 -1.25 2.47 -4.69
C ALA A 50 -2.44 1.51 -4.77
N TYR A 51 -3.21 1.35 -3.68
CA TYR A 51 -4.42 0.54 -3.68
C TYR A 51 -5.47 1.07 -4.67
N TRP A 52 -5.72 2.38 -4.68
CA TRP A 52 -6.66 2.99 -5.62
C TRP A 52 -6.17 2.90 -7.07
N ALA A 53 -4.86 3.02 -7.31
CA ALA A 53 -4.27 2.79 -8.63
C ALA A 53 -4.46 1.34 -9.10
N ALA A 54 -4.18 0.35 -8.24
CA ALA A 54 -4.41 -1.07 -8.54
C ALA A 54 -5.90 -1.35 -8.83
N ARG A 55 -6.80 -0.77 -8.03
CA ARG A 55 -8.24 -0.90 -8.24
C ARG A 55 -8.69 -0.28 -9.57
N GLY A 56 -8.21 0.90 -9.91
CA GLY A 56 -8.50 1.52 -11.21
C GLY A 56 -8.04 0.66 -12.38
N GLY A 57 -6.84 0.05 -12.28
CA GLY A 57 -6.35 -0.91 -13.26
C GLY A 57 -7.23 -2.15 -13.37
N LEU A 58 -7.71 -2.68 -12.23
CA LEU A 58 -8.62 -3.83 -12.22
C LEU A 58 -9.97 -3.49 -12.88
N GLU A 59 -10.55 -2.34 -12.58
CA GLU A 59 -11.81 -1.90 -13.19
C GLU A 59 -11.66 -1.71 -14.72
N TRP A 60 -10.52 -1.17 -15.15
CA TRP A 60 -10.19 -1.11 -16.58
C TRP A 60 -10.15 -2.50 -17.22
N ALA A 61 -9.51 -3.47 -16.57
CA ALA A 61 -9.42 -4.83 -17.04
C ALA A 61 -10.78 -5.50 -17.09
N LEU A 62 -11.61 -5.34 -16.06
CA LEU A 62 -12.98 -5.85 -16.02
C LEU A 62 -13.83 -5.28 -17.15
N ALA A 63 -13.73 -3.97 -17.41
CA ALA A 63 -14.43 -3.34 -18.53
C ALA A 63 -14.01 -3.95 -19.87
N GLY A 64 -12.71 -4.24 -20.05
CA GLY A 64 -12.20 -4.92 -21.25
C GLY A 64 -12.78 -6.31 -21.42
N VAL A 65 -12.83 -7.12 -20.36
CA VAL A 65 -13.44 -8.46 -20.40
C VAL A 65 -14.93 -8.37 -20.69
N VAL A 66 -15.65 -7.46 -20.03
CA VAL A 66 -17.10 -7.28 -20.24
C VAL A 66 -17.42 -6.85 -21.67
N ALA A 67 -16.57 -6.02 -22.27
CA ALA A 67 -16.80 -5.52 -23.63
C ALA A 67 -16.48 -6.55 -24.73
N THR A 68 -15.54 -7.45 -24.49
CA THR A 68 -14.97 -8.31 -25.54
C THR A 68 -15.21 -9.80 -25.37
N ALA A 69 -15.36 -10.27 -24.12
CA ALA A 69 -15.59 -11.68 -23.87
C ALA A 69 -17.01 -12.11 -24.27
N PRO A 70 -17.18 -13.28 -24.91
CA PRO A 70 -18.50 -13.80 -25.24
C PRO A 70 -19.30 -14.10 -23.97
N VAL A 71 -20.61 -13.86 -24.04
CA VAL A 71 -21.56 -14.18 -22.94
C VAL A 71 -21.95 -15.64 -23.05
N ALA A 72 -22.13 -16.33 -21.94
CA ALA A 72 -22.64 -17.71 -21.91
C ALA A 72 -24.08 -17.78 -22.47
N PRO A 73 -24.49 -18.89 -23.17
CA PRO A 73 -23.70 -20.07 -23.49
C PRO A 73 -22.71 -19.81 -24.64
N ALA A 74 -21.43 -19.99 -24.37
CA ALA A 74 -20.42 -19.80 -25.39
C ALA A 74 -20.42 -20.98 -26.36
N THR A 75 -20.44 -20.66 -27.65
CA THR A 75 -20.38 -21.67 -28.73
C THR A 75 -18.94 -22.14 -28.99
N SER A 76 -17.97 -21.49 -28.42
CA SER A 76 -16.54 -21.79 -28.59
C SER A 76 -15.89 -22.17 -27.25
N PRO A 77 -15.24 -23.34 -27.16
CA PRO A 77 -14.66 -23.83 -25.91
C PRO A 77 -13.35 -23.17 -25.52
N GLN A 78 -12.82 -22.27 -26.31
CA GLN A 78 -11.56 -21.57 -26.00
C GLN A 78 -11.80 -20.08 -25.90
N VAL A 79 -11.91 -19.62 -24.67
CA VAL A 79 -11.91 -18.20 -24.39
C VAL A 79 -10.53 -17.82 -23.86
N SER A 80 -9.83 -17.02 -24.63
CA SER A 80 -8.59 -16.38 -24.20
C SER A 80 -8.88 -15.03 -23.50
N CYS A 81 -8.04 -14.65 -22.59
CA CYS A 81 -8.09 -13.31 -22.05
C CYS A 81 -8.01 -12.26 -23.16
N PRO A 82 -8.88 -11.27 -23.17
CA PRO A 82 -8.78 -10.18 -24.15
C PRO A 82 -7.47 -9.40 -23.96
N VAL A 83 -6.99 -8.82 -25.05
CA VAL A 83 -5.84 -7.93 -24.99
C VAL A 83 -6.27 -6.65 -24.27
N ILE A 84 -5.83 -6.53 -23.03
CA ILE A 84 -6.11 -5.35 -22.20
C ILE A 84 -4.87 -4.48 -22.22
N SER A 85 -5.00 -3.28 -22.77
CA SER A 85 -3.92 -2.28 -22.76
C SER A 85 -4.25 -1.20 -21.71
N PRO A 86 -3.91 -1.43 -20.43
CA PRO A 86 -4.14 -0.43 -19.39
C PRO A 86 -3.18 0.74 -19.57
N PRO A 87 -3.48 1.90 -18.98
CA PRO A 87 -2.47 2.91 -18.79
C PRO A 87 -1.29 2.31 -18.01
N THR A 88 -0.09 2.42 -18.54
CA THR A 88 1.11 1.84 -17.91
C THR A 88 1.50 2.55 -16.61
N LEU A 89 1.07 3.80 -16.45
CA LEU A 89 1.33 4.65 -15.31
C LEU A 89 0.04 5.33 -14.85
N LEU A 90 -0.25 5.23 -13.57
CA LEU A 90 -1.37 5.91 -12.92
C LEU A 90 -0.90 6.48 -11.58
N ASP A 91 -0.95 7.80 -11.42
CA ASP A 91 -0.59 8.49 -10.18
C ASP A 91 0.78 8.08 -9.60
N ASP A 92 1.84 8.06 -10.44
CA ASP A 92 3.21 7.62 -10.11
C ASP A 92 3.37 6.11 -9.79
N PHE A 93 2.36 5.31 -10.07
CA PHE A 93 2.44 3.85 -9.96
C PHE A 93 2.45 3.19 -11.32
N VAL A 94 3.35 2.23 -11.49
CA VAL A 94 3.35 1.32 -12.65
C VAL A 94 2.28 0.27 -12.44
N LEU A 95 1.42 0.09 -13.45
CA LEU A 95 0.37 -0.90 -13.43
C LEU A 95 0.76 -2.13 -14.25
N VAL A 96 0.62 -3.31 -13.63
CA VAL A 96 0.74 -4.60 -14.30
C VAL A 96 -0.57 -5.37 -14.09
N ILE A 97 -1.22 -5.71 -15.20
CA ILE A 97 -2.46 -6.47 -15.17
C ILE A 97 -2.20 -7.86 -15.74
N THR A 98 -2.62 -8.88 -15.02
CA THR A 98 -2.60 -10.27 -15.44
C THR A 98 -4.03 -10.79 -15.53
N CYS A 99 -4.29 -11.59 -16.53
CA CYS A 99 -5.59 -12.25 -16.74
C CYS A 99 -5.36 -13.72 -16.99
N THR A 100 -6.20 -14.57 -16.40
CA THR A 100 -6.25 -16.00 -16.68
C THR A 100 -7.70 -16.39 -16.96
N ALA A 101 -7.93 -17.13 -18.03
CA ALA A 101 -9.27 -17.61 -18.39
C ALA A 101 -9.37 -19.11 -18.20
N HIS A 102 -10.44 -19.55 -17.57
CA HIS A 102 -10.77 -20.96 -17.36
C HIS A 102 -12.17 -21.25 -17.88
N THR A 103 -12.31 -22.35 -18.58
CA THR A 103 -13.59 -22.80 -19.13
C THR A 103 -14.08 -24.00 -18.35
N TYR A 104 -15.33 -23.97 -17.94
CA TYR A 104 -16.01 -25.03 -17.22
C TYR A 104 -17.30 -25.43 -17.94
N SER A 105 -17.79 -26.62 -17.67
CA SER A 105 -19.09 -27.07 -18.14
C SER A 105 -20.00 -27.33 -16.94
N GLU A 106 -21.06 -26.56 -16.84
CA GLU A 106 -22.08 -26.70 -15.79
C GLU A 106 -23.43 -27.09 -16.42
N SER A 107 -23.93 -28.27 -16.07
CA SER A 107 -25.21 -28.78 -16.59
C SER A 107 -25.33 -28.73 -18.10
N GLY A 108 -24.22 -28.93 -18.81
CA GLY A 108 -24.17 -28.90 -20.30
C GLY A 108 -24.03 -27.49 -20.89
N VAL A 109 -23.90 -26.47 -20.05
CA VAL A 109 -23.61 -25.08 -20.46
C VAL A 109 -22.14 -24.80 -20.25
N THR A 110 -21.50 -24.18 -21.24
CA THR A 110 -20.09 -23.72 -21.10
C THR A 110 -20.08 -22.39 -20.40
N VAL A 111 -19.32 -22.32 -19.31
CA VAL A 111 -19.13 -21.13 -18.49
C VAL A 111 -17.64 -20.77 -18.47
N ASN A 112 -17.31 -19.53 -18.70
CA ASN A 112 -15.94 -19.01 -18.65
C ASN A 112 -15.72 -18.14 -17.46
N ILE A 113 -14.68 -18.44 -16.68
CA ILE A 113 -14.27 -17.67 -15.53
C ILE A 113 -12.96 -16.95 -15.86
N PHE A 114 -12.99 -15.63 -15.81
CA PHE A 114 -11.80 -14.79 -15.97
C PHE A 114 -11.32 -14.35 -14.60
N GLN A 115 -10.09 -14.68 -14.28
CA GLN A 115 -9.42 -14.23 -13.07
C GLN A 115 -8.45 -13.12 -13.44
N LEU A 116 -8.65 -11.96 -12.85
CA LEU A 116 -7.90 -10.75 -13.13
C LEU A 116 -7.13 -10.33 -11.87
N THR A 117 -5.88 -9.93 -12.05
CA THR A 117 -5.07 -9.36 -10.98
C THR A 117 -4.40 -8.09 -11.49
N SER A 118 -4.57 -7.01 -10.77
CA SER A 118 -3.90 -5.73 -11.02
C SER A 118 -2.91 -5.43 -9.90
N VAL A 119 -1.67 -5.18 -10.27
CA VAL A 119 -0.58 -4.81 -9.34
C VAL A 119 -0.16 -3.39 -9.66
N ALA A 120 -0.16 -2.53 -8.66
CA ALA A 120 0.39 -1.18 -8.73
C ALA A 120 1.66 -1.08 -7.89
N SER A 121 2.77 -0.74 -8.49
CA SER A 121 4.07 -0.59 -7.83
C SER A 121 4.67 0.80 -8.04
N SER A 122 5.40 1.31 -7.04
CA SER A 122 6.02 2.64 -7.12
C SER A 122 6.94 2.77 -8.33
N ASN A 123 6.71 3.78 -9.16
CA ASN A 123 7.55 4.05 -10.32
C ASN A 123 8.98 4.42 -9.91
N GLY A 124 9.97 3.88 -10.61
CA GLY A 124 11.40 4.20 -10.42
C GLY A 124 12.01 3.71 -9.11
N LYS A 125 11.30 2.91 -8.31
CA LYS A 125 11.82 2.31 -7.08
C LYS A 125 11.94 0.80 -7.21
N ALA A 126 13.04 0.25 -6.71
CA ALA A 126 13.27 -1.19 -6.71
C ALA A 126 12.65 -1.86 -5.47
N VAL A 127 12.26 -3.13 -5.62
CA VAL A 127 11.81 -3.97 -4.49
C VAL A 127 12.89 -4.00 -3.42
N GLY A 128 12.51 -3.76 -2.16
CA GLY A 128 13.43 -3.71 -1.03
C GLY A 128 14.06 -2.34 -0.78
N SER A 129 13.85 -1.33 -1.65
CA SER A 129 14.30 0.04 -1.39
C SER A 129 13.37 0.77 -0.42
N LEU A 130 13.91 1.75 0.31
CA LEU A 130 13.11 2.61 1.16
C LEU A 130 12.04 3.34 0.35
N GLY A 131 10.80 3.21 0.78
CA GLY A 131 9.64 3.82 0.14
C GLY A 131 9.16 3.09 -1.13
N PHE A 132 9.60 1.86 -1.40
CA PHE A 132 8.94 0.99 -2.36
C PHE A 132 7.59 0.56 -1.79
N ILE A 133 6.55 0.76 -2.58
CA ILE A 133 5.18 0.40 -2.22
C ILE A 133 4.57 -0.37 -3.38
N GLU A 134 3.93 -1.47 -3.05
CA GLU A 134 3.19 -2.30 -3.99
C GLU A 134 1.85 -2.70 -3.38
N ARG A 135 0.81 -2.69 -4.19
CA ARG A 135 -0.51 -3.20 -3.84
C ARG A 135 -1.07 -4.03 -4.99
N SER A 136 -1.70 -5.13 -4.64
CA SER A 136 -2.35 -6.03 -5.58
C SER A 136 -3.83 -6.15 -5.24
N VAL A 137 -4.66 -6.14 -6.27
CA VAL A 137 -6.11 -6.36 -6.17
C VAL A 137 -6.49 -7.37 -7.23
N SER A 138 -7.31 -8.35 -6.87
CA SER A 138 -7.79 -9.39 -7.80
C SER A 138 -9.31 -9.48 -7.77
N ALA A 139 -9.87 -9.87 -8.89
CA ALA A 139 -11.29 -10.22 -9.04
C ALA A 139 -11.46 -11.35 -10.05
N SER A 140 -12.57 -12.07 -9.94
CA SER A 140 -13.02 -13.04 -10.93
C SER A 140 -14.39 -12.64 -11.44
N ILE A 141 -14.60 -12.85 -12.74
CA ILE A 141 -15.88 -12.61 -13.42
C ILE A 141 -16.24 -13.83 -14.24
N GLU A 142 -17.49 -14.23 -14.16
CA GLU A 142 -18.11 -15.28 -14.96
C GLU A 142 -18.78 -14.66 -16.19
N ARG A 143 -18.63 -15.35 -17.35
CA ARG A 143 -19.21 -14.95 -18.62
C ARG A 143 -19.63 -16.17 -19.45
#